data_271827fdb300ea9d4772351b13a16362
#
_entry.id   271827fdb300ea9d4772351b13a16362
#
_cell.length_a   1.000
_cell.length_b   1.000
_cell.length_c   1.000
_cell.angle_alpha   90.00
_cell.angle_beta   90.00
_cell.angle_gamma   90.00
#
_symmetry.space_group_name_H-M   'P 1'
#
loop_
_entity.id
_entity.type
_entity.pdbx_description
1 polymer ?
#
loop_
_entity_poly.entity_id
_entity_poly.type
_entity_poly.pdbx_seq_one_letter_code
_entity_poly.pdbx_strand_id
1 'polypeptide(L)'
;MHSFKSDEFKIRVLTKDDAEEYNALLRYAFQVTEADLAETGWRDDEIKQSKFPVLERADVLGCFNIIDKREELVAQFAVYPLDMNIYGERYEVGFVTSVCTYPEYTGHGLMKKLMRKSLTRMVCCQTDREHRHRGQLSSNGEQRITPSSQ
;
A
#
# COMPACT_ATOMS: atom_id res chain seq x y z
N MET A 1 -30.25 -10.56 7.79
CA MET A 1 -28.81 -10.78 7.90
C MET A 1 -28.34 -11.46 6.62
N HIS A 2 -27.73 -10.72 5.70
CA HIS A 2 -27.12 -11.35 4.55
C HIS A 2 -25.81 -12.02 5.00
N SER A 3 -25.79 -13.34 4.96
CA SER A 3 -24.58 -14.12 5.18
C SER A 3 -23.73 -14.00 3.89
N PHE A 4 -22.75 -13.11 3.89
CA PHE A 4 -21.79 -13.03 2.80
C PHE A 4 -20.90 -14.29 2.83
N LYS A 5 -20.88 -15.03 1.74
CA LYS A 5 -19.98 -16.18 1.60
C LYS A 5 -18.54 -15.65 1.46
N SER A 6 -17.59 -16.31 2.09
CA SER A 6 -16.16 -15.90 2.08
C SER A 6 -15.52 -15.91 0.68
N ASP A 7 -16.18 -16.49 -0.29
CA ASP A 7 -15.70 -16.65 -1.68
C ASP A 7 -16.11 -15.47 -2.60
N GLU A 8 -16.93 -14.55 -2.08
CA GLU A 8 -17.40 -13.38 -2.84
C GLU A 8 -16.41 -12.19 -2.80
N PHE A 9 -15.35 -12.28 -2.01
CA PHE A 9 -14.39 -11.20 -1.84
C PHE A 9 -13.11 -11.43 -2.63
N LYS A 10 -12.74 -10.45 -3.44
CA LYS A 10 -11.49 -10.41 -4.20
C LYS A 10 -10.51 -9.44 -3.55
N ILE A 11 -9.27 -9.86 -3.34
CA ILE A 11 -8.20 -8.98 -2.84
C ILE A 11 -7.20 -8.72 -3.97
N ARG A 12 -7.00 -7.43 -4.28
CA ARG A 12 -6.01 -6.97 -5.26
C ARG A 12 -5.31 -5.69 -4.80
N VAL A 13 -4.23 -5.36 -5.48
CA VAL A 13 -3.57 -4.06 -5.34
C VAL A 13 -4.48 -2.98 -5.93
N LEU A 14 -4.57 -1.84 -5.25
CA LEU A 14 -5.27 -0.68 -5.78
C LEU A 14 -4.41 0.03 -6.83
N THR A 15 -5.10 0.59 -7.81
CA THR A 15 -4.53 1.40 -8.89
C THR A 15 -5.01 2.85 -8.78
N LYS A 16 -4.55 3.70 -9.67
CA LYS A 16 -5.01 5.10 -9.74
C LYS A 16 -6.51 5.22 -10.03
N ASP A 17 -7.07 4.23 -10.73
CA ASP A 17 -8.49 4.20 -11.07
C ASP A 17 -9.37 3.95 -9.83
N ASP A 18 -8.81 3.35 -8.78
CA ASP A 18 -9.50 3.09 -7.52
C ASP A 18 -9.41 4.27 -6.53
N ALA A 19 -8.78 5.39 -6.90
CA ALA A 19 -8.47 6.49 -6.00
C ALA A 19 -9.73 7.14 -5.39
N GLU A 20 -10.81 7.23 -6.14
CA GLU A 20 -12.07 7.79 -5.67
C GLU A 20 -12.69 6.92 -4.57
N GLU A 21 -12.79 5.61 -4.80
CA GLU A 21 -13.34 4.66 -3.82
C GLU A 21 -12.45 4.56 -2.57
N TYR A 22 -11.13 4.57 -2.77
CA TYR A 22 -10.16 4.59 -1.68
C TYR A 22 -10.35 5.81 -0.78
N ASN A 23 -10.50 7.00 -1.37
CA ASN A 23 -10.72 8.24 -0.63
C ASN A 23 -12.08 8.25 0.06
N ALA A 24 -13.11 7.76 -0.59
CA ALA A 24 -14.46 7.69 -0.02
C ALA A 24 -14.46 6.83 1.26
N LEU A 25 -13.85 5.65 1.21
CA LEU A 25 -13.75 4.77 2.37
C LEU A 25 -12.89 5.39 3.48
N LEU A 26 -11.78 6.05 3.13
CA LEU A 26 -10.91 6.72 4.09
C LEU A 26 -11.64 7.86 4.83
N ARG A 27 -12.31 8.74 4.10
CA ARG A 27 -13.10 9.84 4.68
C ARG A 27 -14.21 9.32 5.58
N TYR A 28 -14.92 8.29 5.13
CA TYR A 28 -15.96 7.66 5.91
C TYR A 28 -15.43 7.11 7.23
N ALA A 29 -14.34 6.33 7.18
CA ALA A 29 -13.77 5.68 8.34
C ALA A 29 -13.21 6.66 9.38
N PHE A 30 -12.62 7.76 8.92
CA PHE A 30 -12.03 8.79 9.78
C PHE A 30 -12.97 9.98 10.03
N GLN A 31 -14.21 9.90 9.55
CA GLN A 31 -15.26 10.93 9.72
C GLN A 31 -14.81 12.33 9.26
N VAL A 32 -14.01 12.37 8.19
CA VAL A 32 -13.54 13.63 7.61
C VAL A 32 -14.67 14.29 6.84
N THR A 33 -15.13 15.45 7.31
CA THR A 33 -16.19 16.22 6.69
C THR A 33 -15.66 17.16 5.59
N GLU A 34 -16.55 17.66 4.75
CA GLU A 34 -16.19 18.70 3.77
C GLU A 34 -15.71 19.99 4.45
N ALA A 35 -16.23 20.29 5.65
CA ALA A 35 -15.79 21.43 6.44
C ALA A 35 -14.33 21.27 6.89
N ASP A 36 -13.95 20.07 7.35
CA ASP A 36 -12.57 19.78 7.75
C ASP A 36 -11.62 19.90 6.54
N LEU A 37 -12.04 19.45 5.37
CA LEU A 37 -11.27 19.59 4.14
C LEU A 37 -11.10 21.06 3.73
N ALA A 38 -12.17 21.84 3.81
CA ALA A 38 -12.14 23.26 3.48
C ALA A 38 -11.23 24.05 4.45
N GLU A 39 -11.25 23.71 5.76
CA GLU A 39 -10.37 24.32 6.76
C GLU A 39 -8.90 24.04 6.50
N THR A 40 -8.55 22.85 6.00
CA THR A 40 -7.17 22.49 5.62
C THR A 40 -6.73 23.04 4.28
N GLY A 41 -7.63 23.74 3.55
CA GLY A 41 -7.36 24.29 2.23
C GLY A 41 -7.45 23.27 1.08
N TRP A 42 -7.97 22.09 1.35
CA TRP A 42 -8.22 21.09 0.30
C TRP A 42 -9.38 21.52 -0.62
N ARG A 43 -9.17 21.38 -1.91
CA ARG A 43 -10.18 21.64 -2.94
C ARG A 43 -10.57 20.36 -3.63
N ASP A 44 -11.86 20.22 -3.99
CA ASP A 44 -12.38 19.00 -4.64
C ASP A 44 -11.71 18.68 -5.97
N ASP A 45 -11.31 19.70 -6.72
CA ASP A 45 -10.54 19.54 -7.95
C ASP A 45 -9.12 19.03 -7.70
N GLU A 46 -8.50 19.38 -6.58
CA GLU A 46 -7.19 18.88 -6.17
C GLU A 46 -7.25 17.42 -5.70
N ILE A 47 -8.37 17.00 -5.10
CA ILE A 47 -8.58 15.60 -4.71
C ILE A 47 -8.68 14.70 -5.96
N LYS A 48 -9.33 15.18 -7.00
CA LYS A 48 -9.44 14.47 -8.30
C LYS A 48 -8.13 14.47 -9.10
N GLN A 49 -7.31 15.49 -8.91
CA GLN A 49 -6.02 15.68 -9.60
C GLN A 49 -4.82 15.30 -8.74
N SER A 50 -4.98 15.26 -7.42
CA SER A 50 -3.87 14.86 -6.57
C SER A 50 -3.51 13.44 -6.92
N LYS A 51 -2.41 13.35 -7.62
CA LYS A 51 -1.64 12.13 -7.75
C LYS A 51 -1.52 11.60 -6.34
N PHE A 52 -2.24 10.56 -6.08
CA PHE A 52 -2.33 9.96 -4.76
C PHE A 52 -0.91 9.63 -4.26
N PRO A 53 -0.24 10.46 -3.44
CA PRO A 53 1.15 10.21 -3.06
C PRO A 53 1.29 8.89 -2.32
N VAL A 54 0.22 8.48 -1.63
CA VAL A 54 0.16 7.21 -0.92
C VAL A 54 0.10 6.04 -1.90
N LEU A 55 -0.71 6.11 -2.96
CA LEU A 55 -0.82 5.04 -3.95
C LEU A 55 0.43 4.89 -4.82
N GLU A 56 1.22 5.96 -4.99
CA GLU A 56 2.46 5.91 -5.78
C GLU A 56 3.63 5.26 -5.03
N ARG A 57 3.67 5.39 -3.70
CA ARG A 57 4.78 4.93 -2.86
C ARG A 57 4.43 3.76 -1.96
N ALA A 58 3.16 3.62 -1.59
CA ALA A 58 2.69 2.57 -0.72
C ALA A 58 2.27 1.31 -1.50
N ASP A 59 2.39 0.17 -0.85
CA ASP A 59 1.69 -1.05 -1.28
C ASP A 59 0.29 -1.03 -0.69
N VAL A 60 -0.71 -0.73 -1.51
CA VAL A 60 -2.10 -0.59 -1.08
C VAL A 60 -2.91 -1.77 -1.57
N LEU A 61 -3.48 -2.52 -0.65
CA LEU A 61 -4.37 -3.64 -0.94
C LEU A 61 -5.82 -3.26 -0.65
N GLY A 62 -6.70 -3.57 -1.58
CA GLY A 62 -8.14 -3.48 -1.42
C GLY A 62 -8.80 -4.85 -1.40
N CYS A 63 -9.84 -4.96 -0.59
CA CYS A 63 -10.78 -6.07 -0.63
C CYS A 63 -12.06 -5.58 -1.30
N PHE A 64 -12.46 -6.26 -2.35
CA PHE A 64 -13.61 -5.93 -3.17
C PHE A 64 -14.71 -6.95 -2.99
N ASN A 65 -15.92 -6.49 -2.77
CA ASN A 65 -17.12 -7.30 -2.90
C ASN A 65 -17.56 -7.31 -4.36
N ILE A 66 -17.90 -8.47 -4.89
CA ILE A 66 -18.34 -8.61 -6.28
C ILE A 66 -19.87 -8.70 -6.31
N ILE A 67 -20.51 -7.63 -6.76
CA ILE A 67 -21.97 -7.53 -6.90
C ILE A 67 -22.29 -7.33 -8.38
N ASP A 68 -23.05 -8.24 -9.00
CA ASP A 68 -23.49 -8.13 -10.40
C ASP A 68 -22.34 -7.79 -11.37
N LYS A 69 -21.17 -8.43 -11.20
CA LYS A 69 -19.93 -8.20 -11.97
C LYS A 69 -19.28 -6.83 -11.74
N ARG A 70 -19.72 -6.07 -10.77
CA ARG A 70 -19.05 -4.83 -10.31
C ARG A 70 -18.21 -5.13 -9.08
N GLU A 71 -17.04 -4.54 -9.05
CA GLU A 71 -16.16 -4.57 -7.88
C GLU A 71 -16.47 -3.33 -7.03
N GLU A 72 -16.82 -3.52 -5.77
CA GLU A 72 -17.01 -2.46 -4.78
C GLU A 72 -15.92 -2.58 -3.71
N LEU A 73 -15.15 -1.53 -3.49
CA LEU A 73 -14.11 -1.51 -2.46
C LEU A 73 -14.75 -1.47 -1.07
N VAL A 74 -14.55 -2.50 -0.27
CA VAL A 74 -15.19 -2.65 1.05
C VAL A 74 -14.21 -2.60 2.22
N ALA A 75 -12.94 -2.86 1.97
CA ALA A 75 -11.88 -2.73 2.96
C ALA A 75 -10.54 -2.42 2.28
N GLN A 76 -9.68 -1.69 2.98
CA GLN A 76 -8.37 -1.32 2.48
C GLN A 76 -7.29 -1.37 3.56
N PHE A 77 -6.04 -1.54 3.11
CA PHE A 77 -4.87 -1.65 3.95
C PHE A 77 -3.65 -1.17 3.17
N ALA A 78 -2.92 -0.20 3.70
CA ALA A 78 -1.74 0.33 3.04
C ALA A 78 -0.48 0.15 3.91
N VAL A 79 0.63 -0.13 3.24
CA VAL A 79 1.96 -0.14 3.84
C VAL A 79 2.85 0.84 3.11
N TYR A 80 3.35 1.81 3.82
CA TYR A 80 4.24 2.83 3.30
C TYR A 80 5.69 2.50 3.67
N PRO A 81 6.60 2.35 2.70
CA PRO A 81 8.00 2.10 3.00
C PRO A 81 8.66 3.38 3.52
N LEU A 82 9.27 3.29 4.69
CA LEU A 82 10.01 4.38 5.32
C LEU A 82 11.41 3.91 5.70
N ASP A 83 12.37 4.82 5.64
CA ASP A 83 13.68 4.62 6.24
C ASP A 83 13.69 5.19 7.66
N MET A 84 14.05 4.37 8.63
CA MET A 84 14.13 4.75 10.03
C MET A 84 15.58 4.63 10.52
N ASN A 85 16.06 5.65 11.21
CA ASN A 85 17.35 5.59 11.90
C ASN A 85 17.12 5.20 13.36
N ILE A 86 17.72 4.09 13.78
CA ILE A 86 17.67 3.61 15.17
C ILE A 86 19.11 3.48 15.66
N TYR A 87 19.49 4.32 16.60
CA TYR A 87 20.84 4.35 17.17
C TYR A 87 21.99 4.44 16.15
N GLY A 88 21.80 5.20 15.07
CA GLY A 88 22.78 5.37 14.00
C GLY A 88 22.70 4.34 12.88
N GLU A 89 21.95 3.28 13.05
CA GLU A 89 21.71 2.25 12.04
C GLU A 89 20.43 2.55 11.25
N ARG A 90 20.47 2.35 9.93
CA ARG A 90 19.35 2.59 9.03
C ARG A 90 18.57 1.33 8.77
N TYR A 91 17.27 1.38 9.01
CA TYR A 91 16.34 0.29 8.78
C TYR A 91 15.24 0.71 7.80
N GLU A 92 14.93 -0.17 6.85
CA GLU A 92 13.73 -0.05 6.04
C GLU A 92 12.55 -0.65 6.82
N VAL A 93 11.53 0.16 7.07
CA VAL A 93 10.35 -0.24 7.85
C VAL A 93 9.07 -0.03 7.04
N GLY A 94 8.09 -0.89 7.25
CA GLY A 94 6.76 -0.73 6.69
C GLY A 94 5.82 0.00 7.65
N PHE A 95 5.46 1.22 7.32
CA PHE A 95 4.46 1.98 8.08
C PHE A 95 3.06 1.61 7.62
N VAL A 96 2.29 0.99 8.53
CA VAL A 96 0.91 0.59 8.26
C VAL A 96 -0.02 1.81 8.40
N THR A 97 -0.82 2.05 7.38
CA THR A 97 -1.78 3.17 7.32
C THR A 97 -3.04 2.77 6.56
N SER A 98 -4.04 3.66 6.55
CA SER A 98 -5.29 3.49 5.78
C SER A 98 -6.02 2.18 6.05
N VAL A 99 -5.97 1.73 7.30
CA VAL A 99 -6.63 0.49 7.74
C VAL A 99 -8.10 0.78 8.01
N CYS A 100 -8.96 0.46 7.07
CA CYS A 100 -10.40 0.69 7.21
C CYS A 100 -11.25 -0.33 6.47
N THR A 101 -12.48 -0.48 6.98
CA THR A 101 -13.50 -1.38 6.45
C THR A 101 -14.85 -0.72 6.66
N TYR A 102 -15.75 -0.78 5.68
CA TYR A 102 -17.13 -0.33 5.87
C TYR A 102 -17.81 -1.15 6.98
N PRO A 103 -18.64 -0.52 7.84
CA PRO A 103 -19.25 -1.18 9.00
C PRO A 103 -20.03 -2.43 8.67
N GLU A 104 -20.76 -2.44 7.56
CA GLU A 104 -21.56 -3.57 7.09
C GLU A 104 -20.73 -4.81 6.74
N TYR A 105 -19.44 -4.62 6.50
CA TYR A 105 -18.48 -5.70 6.17
C TYR A 105 -17.54 -6.04 7.34
N THR A 106 -17.75 -5.44 8.51
CA THR A 106 -16.97 -5.80 9.71
C THR A 106 -17.34 -7.20 10.20
N GLY A 107 -16.40 -7.85 10.89
CA GLY A 107 -16.62 -9.21 11.40
C GLY A 107 -16.42 -10.35 10.38
N HIS A 108 -16.23 -10.05 9.09
CA HIS A 108 -15.98 -11.05 8.04
C HIS A 108 -14.51 -11.47 7.90
N GLY A 109 -13.64 -10.96 8.76
CA GLY A 109 -12.21 -11.28 8.75
C GLY A 109 -11.44 -10.69 7.57
N LEU A 110 -12.00 -9.69 6.86
CA LEU A 110 -11.38 -9.09 5.67
C LEU A 110 -10.05 -8.44 6.01
N MET A 111 -9.97 -7.69 7.10
CA MET A 111 -8.74 -7.03 7.53
C MET A 111 -7.63 -8.03 7.86
N LYS A 112 -7.95 -9.16 8.48
CA LYS A 112 -7.00 -10.24 8.73
C LYS A 112 -6.43 -10.83 7.44
N LYS A 113 -7.28 -10.99 6.40
CA LYS A 113 -6.86 -11.48 5.08
C LYS A 113 -5.97 -10.45 4.37
N LEU A 114 -6.33 -9.16 4.40
CA LEU A 114 -5.54 -8.07 3.84
C LEU A 114 -4.17 -7.98 4.50
N MET A 115 -4.13 -7.96 5.83
CA MET A 115 -2.89 -7.89 6.60
C MET A 115 -1.95 -9.06 6.29
N ARG A 116 -2.45 -10.30 6.27
CA ARG A 116 -1.63 -11.47 5.91
C ARG A 116 -1.04 -11.36 4.51
N LYS A 117 -1.86 -10.94 3.54
CA LYS A 117 -1.41 -10.78 2.15
C LYS A 117 -0.37 -9.67 2.03
N SER A 118 -0.56 -8.55 2.73
CA SER A 118 0.39 -7.43 2.75
C SER A 118 1.73 -7.84 3.38
N LEU A 119 1.72 -8.48 4.54
CA LEU A 119 2.95 -8.98 5.19
C LEU A 119 3.73 -9.94 4.31
N THR A 120 3.05 -10.87 3.63
CA THR A 120 3.70 -11.78 2.67
C THR A 120 4.38 -11.02 1.53
N ARG A 121 3.74 -9.98 0.99
CA ARG A 121 4.30 -9.14 -0.06
C ARG A 121 5.54 -8.37 0.41
N MET A 122 5.50 -7.82 1.62
CA MET A 122 6.63 -7.11 2.22
C MET A 122 7.87 -8.00 2.31
N VAL A 123 7.73 -9.22 2.81
CA VAL A 123 8.84 -10.19 2.92
C VAL A 123 9.39 -10.53 1.53
N CYS A 124 8.54 -10.77 0.54
CA CYS A 124 9.00 -11.06 -0.84
C CYS A 124 9.75 -9.88 -1.46
N CYS A 125 9.31 -8.64 -1.23
CA CYS A 125 9.99 -7.46 -1.78
C CYS A 125 11.37 -7.22 -1.15
N GLN A 126 11.57 -7.55 0.11
CA GLN A 126 12.88 -7.45 0.77
C GLN A 126 13.88 -8.45 0.20
N THR A 127 13.48 -9.70 -0.03
CA THR A 127 14.36 -10.72 -0.62
C THR A 127 14.82 -10.36 -2.04
N ASP A 128 13.95 -9.78 -2.86
CA ASP A 128 14.29 -9.34 -4.22
C ASP A 128 15.26 -8.14 -4.23
N ARG A 129 15.20 -7.26 -3.23
CA ARG A 129 16.14 -6.14 -3.09
C ARG A 129 17.51 -6.59 -2.62
N GLU A 130 17.59 -7.51 -1.67
CA GLU A 130 18.86 -8.08 -1.21
C GLU A 130 19.60 -8.81 -2.33
N HIS A 131 18.89 -9.52 -3.19
CA HIS A 131 19.48 -10.19 -4.36
C HIS A 131 20.00 -9.19 -5.39
N ARG A 132 19.32 -8.06 -5.60
CA ARG A 132 19.81 -6.99 -6.51
C ARG A 132 21.06 -6.29 -5.97
N HIS A 133 21.13 -6.02 -4.69
CA HIS A 133 22.33 -5.42 -4.08
C HIS A 133 23.53 -6.36 -4.11
N ARG A 134 23.38 -7.64 -3.90
CA ARG A 134 24.46 -8.63 -4.01
C ARG A 134 24.95 -8.77 -5.46
N GLY A 135 24.07 -8.69 -6.45
CA GLY A 135 24.42 -8.73 -7.86
C GLY A 135 25.24 -7.52 -8.33
N GLN A 136 25.00 -6.33 -7.78
CA GLN A 136 25.77 -5.12 -8.13
C GLN A 136 27.15 -5.07 -7.48
N LEU A 137 27.34 -5.66 -6.30
CA LEU A 137 28.67 -5.75 -5.66
C LEU A 137 29.59 -6.75 -6.34
N SER A 138 29.04 -7.76 -7.01
CA SER A 138 29.83 -8.75 -7.77
C SER A 138 30.33 -8.25 -9.12
N SER A 139 29.66 -7.27 -9.72
CA SER A 139 30.06 -6.72 -11.04
C SER A 139 31.11 -5.61 -10.99
N ASN A 140 31.40 -5.03 -9.82
CA ASN A 140 32.40 -3.97 -9.65
C ASN A 140 33.77 -4.48 -9.15
N GLY A 141 33.97 -5.78 -9.06
CA GLY A 141 35.18 -6.39 -8.48
C GLY A 141 36.29 -6.76 -9.46
N GLU A 142 36.11 -6.57 -10.77
CA GLU A 142 37.18 -6.89 -11.77
C GLU A 142 37.63 -5.66 -12.56
N GLN A 143 38.28 -4.73 -11.90
CA GLN A 143 39.24 -3.86 -12.60
C GLN A 143 40.65 -4.42 -12.37
N ARG A 144 41.13 -5.16 -13.37
CA ARG A 144 42.53 -5.58 -13.47
C ARG A 144 43.43 -4.37 -13.42
N ILE A 145 44.26 -4.32 -12.41
CA ILE A 145 45.43 -3.47 -12.39
C ILE A 145 46.47 -4.17 -13.29
N THR A 146 46.72 -3.64 -14.47
CA THR A 146 47.88 -4.01 -15.27
C THR A 146 49.10 -3.29 -14.71
N PRO A 147 50.23 -3.96 -14.40
CA PRO A 147 51.46 -3.27 -14.04
C PRO A 147 52.10 -2.77 -15.31
N SER A 148 52.34 -1.45 -15.40
CA SER A 148 53.21 -0.86 -16.40
C SER A 148 54.66 -1.07 -15.99
N SER A 149 55.36 -1.81 -16.84
CA SER A 149 56.81 -1.95 -16.82
C SER A 149 57.47 -0.65 -17.24
N GLN A 150 58.41 -0.25 -16.51
CA GLN A 150 59.63 0.54 -16.55
C GLN A 150 59.73 1.63 -15.56
#